data_ce3e02ebc238cfad8b89da48b18bc1d9
#
_entry.id   ce3e02ebc238cfad8b89da48b18bc1d9
#
_cell.length_a   1.000
_cell.length_b   1.000
_cell.length_c   1.000
_cell.angle_alpha   90.00
_cell.angle_beta   90.00
_cell.angle_gamma   90.00
#
_symmetry.space_group_name_H-M   'P 1'
#
loop_
_entity.id
_entity.type
_entity.pdbx_description
1 polymer ?
#
loop_
_entity_poly.entity_id
_entity_poly.type
_entity_poly.pdbx_seq_one_letter_code
_entity_poly.pdbx_strand_id
1 'polypeptide(L)'
;MLYTLNEQVDNLLVKEGLKICKSDSGITGTELRKAHEFFGETIADTYKQHFSSEAVVITLLRAGFPMAYGFANKLDCTFLLHDDKKDVDFFERNKPLLQNKDVIFIDAVINSGKGILKAIKLSNIPRNRIKIVTNVLCDKAIDTFKDYELFTVRVSHNSFKGQKVAKQSNGVGPDTGDRLFRTMESVEKKYKEESNYTGDKSILLEVGYGLIPLVESI
;
A
#
# COMPACT_ATOMS: atom_id res chain seq x y z
N MET A 1 12.29 14.64 -0.12
CA MET A 1 11.17 15.64 -0.06
C MET A 1 9.85 14.91 -0.01
N LEU A 2 8.89 15.33 0.85
CA LEU A 2 7.57 14.70 1.00
C LEU A 2 6.49 15.56 0.33
N TYR A 3 5.65 14.94 -0.48
CA TYR A 3 4.49 15.52 -1.14
C TYR A 3 3.22 14.80 -0.68
N THR A 4 2.23 15.53 -0.21
CA THR A 4 1.00 14.97 0.38
C THR A 4 -0.23 15.42 -0.41
N LEU A 5 -0.90 14.50 -1.09
CA LEU A 5 -1.98 14.80 -2.03
C LEU A 5 -3.18 15.48 -1.37
N ASN A 6 -3.63 14.96 -0.22
CA ASN A 6 -4.79 15.49 0.48
C ASN A 6 -4.60 16.90 1.07
N GLU A 7 -3.37 17.39 1.09
CA GLU A 7 -3.06 18.77 1.49
C GLU A 7 -3.05 19.73 0.29
N GLN A 8 -2.87 19.18 -0.93
CA GLN A 8 -2.77 19.97 -2.16
C GLN A 8 -4.04 19.95 -3.00
N VAL A 9 -4.83 18.89 -2.90
CA VAL A 9 -6.03 18.69 -3.72
C VAL A 9 -7.27 18.62 -2.82
N ASP A 10 -7.98 19.72 -2.72
CA ASP A 10 -9.26 19.78 -2.03
C ASP A 10 -10.42 19.52 -3.01
N ASN A 11 -10.70 18.27 -3.30
CA ASN A 11 -11.86 17.89 -4.08
C ASN A 11 -12.65 16.74 -3.46
N LEU A 12 -13.90 16.62 -3.88
CA LEU A 12 -14.84 15.64 -3.33
C LEU A 12 -14.38 14.19 -3.60
N LEU A 13 -13.84 13.91 -4.77
CA LEU A 13 -13.41 12.55 -5.16
C LEU A 13 -12.24 12.07 -4.30
N VAL A 14 -11.28 12.95 -4.00
CA VAL A 14 -10.18 12.63 -3.09
C VAL A 14 -10.70 12.35 -1.67
N LYS A 15 -11.66 13.17 -1.18
CA LYS A 15 -12.28 12.96 0.12
C LYS A 15 -13.03 11.64 0.22
N GLU A 16 -13.80 11.28 -0.81
CA GLU A 16 -14.52 10.00 -0.89
C GLU A 16 -13.55 8.82 -0.97
N GLY A 17 -12.54 8.89 -1.83
CA GLY A 17 -11.50 7.87 -1.92
C GLY A 17 -10.78 7.64 -0.59
N LEU A 18 -10.49 8.72 0.15
CA LEU A 18 -9.89 8.63 1.48
C LEU A 18 -10.80 7.89 2.48
N LYS A 19 -12.13 8.12 2.45
CA LYS A 19 -13.09 7.39 3.30
C LYS A 19 -13.07 5.90 2.97
N ILE A 20 -13.10 5.54 1.67
CA ILE A 20 -13.06 4.16 1.19
C ILE A 20 -11.78 3.45 1.66
N CYS A 21 -10.64 4.11 1.58
CA CYS A 21 -9.35 3.51 1.92
C CYS A 21 -9.06 3.39 3.43
N LYS A 22 -9.86 4.00 4.30
CA LYS A 22 -9.68 3.84 5.76
C LYS A 22 -9.79 2.37 6.16
N SER A 23 -8.97 1.94 7.12
CA SER A 23 -8.96 0.57 7.62
C SER A 23 -10.29 0.16 8.27
N ASP A 24 -11.03 1.11 8.81
CA ASP A 24 -12.32 0.95 9.48
C ASP A 24 -13.53 1.24 8.58
N SER A 25 -13.34 1.42 7.27
CA SER A 25 -14.43 1.65 6.32
C SER A 25 -15.32 0.43 6.08
N GLY A 26 -14.83 -0.77 6.38
CA GLY A 26 -15.49 -2.02 6.00
C GLY A 26 -15.43 -2.36 4.51
N ILE A 27 -14.92 -1.46 3.67
CA ILE A 27 -14.92 -1.62 2.21
C ILE A 27 -13.78 -2.53 1.77
N THR A 28 -14.10 -3.45 0.86
CA THR A 28 -13.18 -4.48 0.36
C THR A 28 -13.38 -4.73 -1.14
N GLY A 29 -12.42 -5.44 -1.75
CA GLY A 29 -12.57 -5.91 -3.13
C GLY A 29 -12.56 -4.80 -4.16
N THR A 30 -13.51 -4.84 -5.09
CA THR A 30 -13.49 -3.99 -6.29
C THR A 30 -13.54 -2.50 -5.98
N GLU A 31 -14.37 -2.09 -5.04
CA GLU A 31 -14.49 -0.68 -4.68
C GLU A 31 -13.19 -0.14 -4.08
N LEU A 32 -12.57 -0.91 -3.19
CA LEU A 32 -11.29 -0.54 -2.61
C LEU A 32 -10.17 -0.52 -3.67
N ARG A 33 -10.17 -1.49 -4.62
CA ARG A 33 -9.19 -1.48 -5.74
C ARG A 33 -9.34 -0.24 -6.60
N LYS A 34 -10.57 0.12 -6.98
CA LYS A 34 -10.84 1.34 -7.78
C LYS A 34 -10.40 2.61 -7.06
N ALA A 35 -10.56 2.69 -5.73
CA ALA A 35 -10.09 3.84 -4.97
C ALA A 35 -8.55 3.93 -4.96
N HIS A 36 -7.86 2.80 -4.87
CA HIS A 36 -6.39 2.78 -4.96
C HIS A 36 -5.90 3.12 -6.38
N GLU A 37 -6.54 2.60 -7.41
CA GLU A 37 -6.27 2.93 -8.82
C GLU A 37 -6.43 4.43 -9.07
N PHE A 38 -7.57 4.99 -8.67
CA PHE A 38 -7.85 6.43 -8.74
C PHE A 38 -6.75 7.28 -8.06
N PHE A 39 -6.27 6.87 -6.90
CA PHE A 39 -5.18 7.59 -6.23
C PHE A 39 -3.85 7.47 -6.97
N GLY A 40 -3.58 6.33 -7.61
CA GLY A 40 -2.42 6.19 -8.49
C GLY A 40 -2.47 7.18 -9.65
N GLU A 41 -3.57 7.23 -10.37
CA GLU A 41 -3.80 8.18 -11.46
C GLU A 41 -3.71 9.64 -10.99
N THR A 42 -4.34 9.95 -9.85
CA THR A 42 -4.38 11.31 -9.31
C THR A 42 -2.99 11.80 -8.90
N ILE A 43 -2.17 10.96 -8.25
CA ILE A 43 -0.78 11.32 -7.90
C ILE A 43 0.04 11.54 -9.18
N ALA A 44 -0.07 10.65 -10.17
CA ALA A 44 0.64 10.78 -11.43
C ALA A 44 0.32 12.08 -12.16
N ASP A 45 -0.96 12.49 -12.14
CA ASP A 45 -1.43 13.72 -12.78
C ASP A 45 -1.05 14.97 -12.00
N THR A 46 -1.29 14.97 -10.68
CA THR A 46 -1.02 16.14 -9.81
C THR A 46 0.45 16.51 -9.78
N TYR A 47 1.32 15.50 -9.77
CA TYR A 47 2.77 15.68 -9.67
C TYR A 47 3.51 15.32 -10.96
N LYS A 48 2.84 15.43 -12.11
CA LYS A 48 3.39 15.03 -13.43
C LYS A 48 4.77 15.62 -13.74
N GLN A 49 5.09 16.82 -13.22
CA GLN A 49 6.38 17.45 -13.43
C GLN A 49 7.56 16.69 -12.77
N HIS A 50 7.27 15.78 -11.85
CA HIS A 50 8.27 14.94 -11.17
C HIS A 50 8.48 13.59 -11.84
N PHE A 51 7.62 13.22 -12.79
CA PHE A 51 7.61 11.89 -13.39
C PHE A 51 7.82 11.97 -14.91
N SER A 52 8.51 10.96 -15.43
CA SER A 52 8.74 10.79 -16.87
C SER A 52 8.03 9.53 -17.37
N SER A 53 7.53 9.54 -18.61
CA SER A 53 7.03 8.32 -19.28
C SER A 53 8.15 7.29 -19.52
N GLU A 54 9.41 7.72 -19.51
CA GLU A 54 10.56 6.82 -19.58
C GLU A 54 10.86 6.10 -18.26
N ALA A 55 10.20 6.48 -17.16
CA ALA A 55 10.40 5.86 -15.86
C ALA A 55 9.92 4.39 -15.84
N VAL A 56 10.41 3.65 -14.87
CA VAL A 56 9.95 2.29 -14.60
C VAL A 56 9.23 2.27 -13.26
N VAL A 57 7.97 1.87 -13.27
CA VAL A 57 7.19 1.64 -12.08
C VAL A 57 7.41 0.22 -11.58
N ILE A 58 7.78 0.07 -10.32
CA ILE A 58 7.89 -1.23 -9.63
C ILE A 58 6.89 -1.25 -8.48
N THR A 59 5.91 -2.15 -8.56
CA THR A 59 4.98 -2.36 -7.43
C THR A 59 5.43 -3.50 -6.54
N LEU A 60 5.27 -3.31 -5.22
CA LEU A 60 5.43 -4.40 -4.27
C LEU A 60 4.10 -5.15 -4.15
N LEU A 61 4.14 -6.44 -4.48
CA LEU A 61 2.97 -7.29 -4.38
C LEU A 61 2.67 -7.62 -2.92
N ARG A 62 1.40 -7.74 -2.58
CA ARG A 62 0.18 -7.66 -3.42
C ARG A 62 -0.46 -6.26 -3.36
N ALA A 63 -0.37 -5.60 -2.20
CA ALA A 63 -1.19 -4.42 -1.88
C ALA A 63 -0.92 -3.22 -2.80
N GLY A 64 0.30 -3.03 -3.25
CA GLY A 64 0.68 -1.93 -4.14
C GLY A 64 0.05 -1.99 -5.54
N PHE A 65 -0.38 -3.18 -5.99
CA PHE A 65 -0.76 -3.42 -7.38
C PHE A 65 -1.84 -2.47 -7.92
N PRO A 66 -3.02 -2.29 -7.29
CA PRO A 66 -4.06 -1.44 -7.89
C PRO A 66 -3.62 0.03 -8.05
N MET A 67 -2.91 0.55 -7.06
CA MET A 67 -2.40 1.93 -7.12
C MET A 67 -1.34 2.09 -8.20
N ALA A 68 -0.40 1.15 -8.27
CA ALA A 68 0.66 1.18 -9.27
C ALA A 68 0.13 1.00 -10.69
N TYR A 69 -0.92 0.20 -10.87
CA TYR A 69 -1.60 0.03 -12.15
C TYR A 69 -2.18 1.36 -12.65
N GLY A 70 -2.97 2.07 -11.82
CA GLY A 70 -3.51 3.38 -12.19
C GLY A 70 -2.41 4.41 -12.46
N PHE A 71 -1.37 4.41 -11.64
CA PHE A 71 -0.22 5.30 -11.79
C PHE A 71 0.52 5.06 -13.12
N ALA A 72 0.85 3.81 -13.44
CA ALA A 72 1.58 3.43 -14.64
C ALA A 72 0.75 3.69 -15.92
N ASN A 73 -0.56 3.39 -15.89
CA ASN A 73 -1.47 3.69 -16.99
C ASN A 73 -1.54 5.20 -17.28
N LYS A 74 -1.56 6.03 -16.23
CA LYS A 74 -1.63 7.49 -16.40
C LYS A 74 -0.36 8.06 -17.03
N LEU A 75 0.81 7.49 -16.73
CA LEU A 75 2.09 7.92 -17.29
C LEU A 75 2.47 7.23 -18.60
N ASP A 76 1.77 6.17 -18.97
CA ASP A 76 2.12 5.29 -20.10
C ASP A 76 3.58 4.81 -20.05
N CYS A 77 3.96 4.24 -18.90
CA CYS A 77 5.34 3.86 -18.63
C CYS A 77 5.51 2.36 -18.37
N THR A 78 6.76 1.88 -18.35
CA THR A 78 7.07 0.48 -18.04
C THR A 78 6.58 0.12 -16.63
N PHE A 79 5.86 -0.98 -16.50
CA PHE A 79 5.28 -1.46 -15.24
C PHE A 79 5.75 -2.88 -14.89
N LEU A 80 6.40 -3.04 -13.74
CA LEU A 80 6.96 -4.30 -13.25
C LEU A 80 6.34 -4.69 -11.89
N LEU A 81 6.12 -5.98 -11.70
CA LEU A 81 5.54 -6.57 -10.50
C LEU A 81 6.63 -7.30 -9.71
N HIS A 82 6.87 -6.91 -8.47
CA HIS A 82 7.87 -7.51 -7.59
C HIS A 82 7.24 -8.22 -6.40
N ASP A 83 7.48 -9.53 -6.30
CA ASP A 83 7.18 -10.34 -5.10
C ASP A 83 8.48 -10.60 -4.34
N ASP A 84 8.73 -9.85 -3.28
CA ASP A 84 9.97 -9.90 -2.49
C ASP A 84 10.22 -11.25 -1.79
N LYS A 85 9.23 -12.12 -1.75
CA LYS A 85 9.31 -13.45 -1.13
C LYS A 85 9.63 -14.54 -2.12
N LYS A 86 9.31 -14.34 -3.41
CA LYS A 86 9.38 -15.40 -4.42
C LYS A 86 10.35 -15.10 -5.55
N ASP A 87 10.67 -13.84 -5.80
CA ASP A 87 11.43 -13.41 -6.96
C ASP A 87 12.78 -12.81 -6.56
N VAL A 88 13.71 -13.70 -6.19
CA VAL A 88 15.06 -13.30 -5.73
C VAL A 88 15.90 -12.63 -6.82
N ASP A 89 15.71 -13.02 -8.09
CA ASP A 89 16.50 -12.54 -9.22
C ASP A 89 15.82 -11.38 -9.98
N PHE A 90 14.76 -10.82 -9.42
CA PHE A 90 13.94 -9.80 -10.07
C PHE A 90 14.77 -8.64 -10.64
N PHE A 91 15.63 -8.05 -9.84
CA PHE A 91 16.40 -6.87 -10.24
C PHE A 91 17.49 -7.19 -11.27
N GLU A 92 18.15 -8.35 -11.14
CA GLU A 92 19.15 -8.78 -12.12
C GLU A 92 18.51 -9.08 -13.49
N ARG A 93 17.40 -9.78 -13.49
CA ARG A 93 16.65 -10.10 -14.72
C ARG A 93 16.10 -8.86 -15.43
N ASN A 94 15.69 -7.86 -14.68
CA ASN A 94 15.13 -6.62 -15.22
C ASN A 94 16.16 -5.49 -15.37
N LYS A 95 17.43 -5.73 -15.08
CA LYS A 95 18.49 -4.74 -15.15
C LYS A 95 18.53 -3.92 -16.45
N PRO A 96 18.34 -4.51 -17.65
CA PRO A 96 18.31 -3.74 -18.89
C PRO A 96 17.18 -2.71 -18.95
N LEU A 97 16.03 -3.00 -18.32
CA LEU A 97 14.88 -2.08 -18.26
C LEU A 97 15.10 -0.94 -17.26
N LEU A 98 15.91 -1.17 -16.23
CA LEU A 98 16.14 -0.24 -15.13
C LEU A 98 17.36 0.68 -15.38
N GLN A 99 18.22 0.30 -16.33
CA GLN A 99 19.46 1.00 -16.59
C GLN A 99 19.20 2.44 -17.07
N ASN A 100 19.81 3.41 -16.39
CA ASN A 100 19.71 4.84 -16.69
C ASN A 100 18.32 5.46 -16.64
N LYS A 101 17.33 4.76 -16.03
CA LYS A 101 15.96 5.26 -15.88
C LYS A 101 15.67 5.65 -14.43
N ASP A 102 14.72 6.55 -14.27
CA ASP A 102 14.10 6.78 -12.97
C ASP A 102 13.24 5.56 -12.61
N VAL A 103 13.27 5.19 -11.35
CA VAL A 103 12.49 4.06 -10.85
C VAL A 103 11.55 4.52 -9.73
N ILE A 104 10.28 4.19 -9.89
CA ILE A 104 9.21 4.59 -8.99
C ILE A 104 8.72 3.34 -8.26
N PHE A 105 9.06 3.23 -6.98
CA PHE A 105 8.55 2.16 -6.13
C PHE A 105 7.18 2.51 -5.58
N ILE A 106 6.21 1.62 -5.75
CA ILE A 106 4.83 1.84 -5.29
C ILE A 106 4.39 0.74 -4.33
N ASP A 107 3.91 1.14 -3.16
CA ASP A 107 3.23 0.27 -2.21
C ASP A 107 1.97 0.97 -1.67
N ALA A 108 0.95 0.21 -1.30
CA ALA A 108 -0.29 0.79 -0.78
C ALA A 108 -0.12 1.46 0.57
N VAL A 109 0.69 0.88 1.46
CA VAL A 109 0.86 1.35 2.84
C VAL A 109 2.31 1.19 3.27
N ILE A 110 2.94 2.29 3.61
CA ILE A 110 4.27 2.30 4.21
C ILE A 110 4.13 2.52 5.73
N ASN A 111 4.27 1.44 6.49
CA ASN A 111 4.30 1.49 7.97
C ASN A 111 5.72 1.75 8.48
N SER A 112 6.56 0.72 8.50
CA SER A 112 7.97 0.83 8.88
C SER A 112 8.90 1.07 7.69
N GLY A 113 8.40 0.88 6.47
CA GLY A 113 9.19 1.00 5.24
C GLY A 113 10.17 -0.14 4.97
N LYS A 114 10.23 -1.17 5.81
CA LYS A 114 11.23 -2.26 5.67
C LYS A 114 11.15 -2.97 4.30
N GLY A 115 9.93 -3.23 3.80
CA GLY A 115 9.73 -3.91 2.52
C GLY A 115 10.28 -3.09 1.35
N ILE A 116 9.88 -1.84 1.28
CA ILE A 116 10.31 -0.95 0.19
C ILE A 116 11.82 -0.65 0.25
N LEU A 117 12.38 -0.47 1.46
CA LEU A 117 13.83 -0.29 1.63
C LEU A 117 14.63 -1.53 1.21
N LYS A 118 14.10 -2.73 1.48
CA LYS A 118 14.69 -3.98 1.01
C LYS A 118 14.74 -4.01 -0.52
N ALA A 119 13.63 -3.70 -1.18
CA ALA A 119 13.55 -3.64 -2.63
C ALA A 119 14.51 -2.60 -3.22
N ILE A 120 14.55 -1.39 -2.66
CA ILE A 120 15.48 -0.34 -3.04
C ILE A 120 16.93 -0.80 -2.92
N LYS A 121 17.30 -1.41 -1.80
CA LYS A 121 18.66 -1.92 -1.58
C LYS A 121 19.04 -3.00 -2.60
N LEU A 122 18.13 -3.93 -2.88
CA LEU A 122 18.36 -5.01 -3.84
C LEU A 122 18.46 -4.50 -5.28
N SER A 123 17.78 -3.39 -5.60
CA SER A 123 17.81 -2.82 -6.95
C SER A 123 19.15 -2.22 -7.35
N ASN A 124 19.99 -1.87 -6.39
CA ASN A 124 21.26 -1.17 -6.60
C ASN A 124 21.16 0.09 -7.49
N ILE A 125 19.98 0.74 -7.49
CA ILE A 125 19.72 1.96 -8.24
C ILE A 125 20.20 3.17 -7.43
N PRO A 126 20.87 4.14 -8.05
CA PRO A 126 21.25 5.38 -7.38
C PRO A 126 20.04 6.12 -6.79
N ARG A 127 20.19 6.60 -5.55
CA ARG A 127 19.10 7.23 -4.79
C ARG A 127 18.41 8.37 -5.53
N ASN A 128 19.17 9.19 -6.24
CA ASN A 128 18.65 10.33 -7.00
C ASN A 128 17.76 9.96 -8.19
N ARG A 129 17.70 8.66 -8.54
CA ARG A 129 16.79 8.12 -9.57
C ARG A 129 15.63 7.35 -8.96
N ILE A 130 15.49 7.34 -7.64
CA ILE A 130 14.43 6.62 -6.94
C ILE A 130 13.37 7.59 -6.46
N LYS A 131 12.13 7.29 -6.80
CA LYS A 131 10.95 7.95 -6.25
C LYS A 131 10.06 6.91 -5.57
N ILE A 132 9.29 7.34 -4.60
CA ILE A 132 8.42 6.45 -3.82
C ILE A 132 7.01 7.00 -3.85
N VAL A 133 6.03 6.13 -4.10
CA VAL A 133 4.60 6.50 -4.11
C VAL A 133 3.84 5.56 -3.19
N THR A 134 2.94 6.10 -2.37
CA THR A 134 2.12 5.30 -1.47
C THR A 134 0.75 5.95 -1.22
N ASN A 135 -0.26 5.16 -0.90
CA ASN A 135 -1.54 5.71 -0.45
C ASN A 135 -1.43 6.24 0.99
N VAL A 136 -0.83 5.45 1.88
CA VAL A 136 -0.70 5.83 3.29
C VAL A 136 0.74 5.72 3.76
N LEU A 137 1.28 6.82 4.22
CA LEU A 137 2.58 6.88 4.89
C LEU A 137 2.38 7.01 6.41
N CYS A 138 2.95 6.10 7.18
CA CYS A 138 3.04 6.29 8.63
C CYS A 138 3.98 7.45 8.96
N ASP A 139 3.58 8.34 9.85
CA ASP A 139 4.39 9.48 10.29
C ASP A 139 5.77 9.08 10.81
N LYS A 140 5.86 7.96 11.53
CA LYS A 140 7.13 7.40 12.03
C LYS A 140 8.09 6.93 10.94
N ALA A 141 7.61 6.74 9.72
CA ALA A 141 8.45 6.35 8.60
C ALA A 141 9.01 7.55 7.81
N ILE A 142 8.54 8.77 8.07
CA ILE A 142 8.94 9.97 7.32
C ILE A 142 10.46 10.14 7.35
N ASP A 143 11.07 10.10 8.51
CA ASP A 143 12.53 10.28 8.66
C ASP A 143 13.35 9.22 7.92
N THR A 144 12.80 8.02 7.80
CA THR A 144 13.43 6.92 7.06
C THR A 144 13.59 7.24 5.57
N PHE A 145 12.66 8.02 5.03
CA PHE A 145 12.62 8.37 3.60
C PHE A 145 12.97 9.82 3.29
N LYS A 146 13.49 10.57 4.24
CA LYS A 146 13.80 12.01 4.08
C LYS A 146 14.68 12.34 2.89
N ASP A 147 15.53 11.40 2.47
CA ASP A 147 16.47 11.55 1.36
C ASP A 147 15.90 11.14 -0.01
N TYR A 148 14.63 10.76 -0.05
CA TYR A 148 13.92 10.39 -1.28
C TYR A 148 12.86 11.42 -1.64
N GLU A 149 12.46 11.47 -2.91
CA GLU A 149 11.19 12.07 -3.28
C GLU A 149 10.08 11.04 -2.98
N LEU A 150 9.20 11.39 -2.05
CA LEU A 150 8.12 10.55 -1.61
C LEU A 150 6.78 11.25 -1.81
N PHE A 151 5.87 10.59 -2.50
CA PHE A 151 4.51 11.05 -2.80
C PHE A 151 3.52 10.16 -2.08
N THR A 152 2.67 10.74 -1.25
CA THR A 152 1.65 10.02 -0.51
C THR A 152 0.28 10.65 -0.68
N VAL A 153 -0.78 9.85 -0.62
CA VAL A 153 -2.13 10.42 -0.57
C VAL A 153 -2.34 11.09 0.78
N ARG A 154 -1.91 10.43 1.87
CA ARG A 154 -1.99 11.01 3.21
C ARG A 154 -0.92 10.47 4.15
N VAL A 155 -0.55 11.27 5.12
CA VAL A 155 0.20 10.84 6.30
C VAL A 155 -0.78 10.33 7.37
N SER A 156 -0.43 9.25 8.04
CA SER A 156 -1.20 8.66 9.13
C SER A 156 -0.42 8.68 10.44
N HIS A 157 -0.97 9.35 11.43
CA HIS A 157 -0.46 9.29 12.80
C HIS A 157 -0.81 7.99 13.52
N ASN A 158 -1.68 7.20 12.93
CA ASN A 158 -1.97 5.86 13.39
C ASN A 158 -0.84 4.96 12.88
N SER A 159 0.19 4.81 13.68
CA SER A 159 1.48 4.23 13.32
C SER A 159 1.41 2.77 12.94
N PHE A 160 0.25 2.20 12.59
CA PHE A 160 0.27 0.80 12.36
C PHE A 160 -1.01 0.22 11.87
N LYS A 161 -0.93 -0.30 10.68
CA LYS A 161 -1.74 -1.37 10.22
C LYS A 161 -3.02 -1.54 11.00
N GLY A 162 -3.98 -0.66 10.82
CA GLY A 162 -5.11 -0.84 11.66
C GLY A 162 -4.66 -1.10 13.09
N GLN A 163 -4.14 -0.13 13.77
CA GLN A 163 -3.59 -0.33 15.11
C GLN A 163 -4.63 -0.80 16.13
N LYS A 164 -5.90 -0.61 15.81
CA LYS A 164 -6.99 -1.26 16.52
C LYS A 164 -6.81 -2.76 16.52
N VAL A 165 -6.42 -3.31 15.39
CA VAL A 165 -6.10 -4.73 15.21
C VAL A 165 -4.97 -5.16 16.13
N ALA A 166 -3.90 -4.39 16.21
CA ALA A 166 -2.76 -4.71 17.07
C ALA A 166 -3.13 -4.81 18.55
N LYS A 167 -4.07 -3.99 19.02
CA LYS A 167 -4.58 -4.06 20.38
C LYS A 167 -5.45 -5.28 20.64
N GLN A 168 -6.18 -5.67 19.62
CA GLN A 168 -7.25 -6.65 19.73
C GLN A 168 -6.77 -8.08 19.51
N SER A 169 -5.77 -8.24 18.69
CA SER A 169 -5.41 -9.56 18.18
C SER A 169 -3.92 -9.75 18.00
N ASN A 170 -3.12 -9.21 18.89
CA ASN A 170 -1.66 -9.30 18.80
C ASN A 170 -1.11 -8.84 17.43
N GLY A 171 -1.82 -7.94 16.78
CA GLY A 171 -1.46 -7.42 15.51
C GLY A 171 -1.83 -8.29 14.31
N VAL A 172 -2.65 -9.28 14.50
CA VAL A 172 -3.16 -10.16 13.43
C VAL A 172 -4.53 -9.67 12.95
N GLY A 173 -4.72 -9.62 11.67
CA GLY A 173 -5.97 -9.25 11.02
C GLY A 173 -5.77 -8.93 9.56
N PRO A 174 -6.87 -8.65 8.82
CA PRO A 174 -6.76 -8.40 7.39
C PRO A 174 -5.96 -7.14 7.14
N ASP A 175 -4.86 -7.29 6.46
CA ASP A 175 -4.08 -6.17 5.97
C ASP A 175 -4.75 -5.53 4.73
N THR A 176 -4.14 -4.47 4.21
CA THR A 176 -4.67 -3.81 3.01
C THR A 176 -4.72 -4.76 1.82
N GLY A 177 -3.75 -5.66 1.68
CA GLY A 177 -3.74 -6.67 0.62
C GLY A 177 -4.92 -7.64 0.75
N ASP A 178 -5.20 -8.12 1.94
CA ASP A 178 -6.33 -9.03 2.18
C ASP A 178 -7.67 -8.37 1.88
N ARG A 179 -7.82 -7.10 2.24
CA ARG A 179 -9.02 -6.31 1.91
C ARG A 179 -9.16 -6.10 0.39
N LEU A 180 -8.07 -5.74 -0.29
CA LEU A 180 -8.06 -5.51 -1.74
C LEU A 180 -8.44 -6.77 -2.53
N PHE A 181 -7.96 -7.93 -2.10
CA PHE A 181 -8.11 -9.19 -2.82
C PHE A 181 -9.15 -10.14 -2.21
N ARG A 182 -9.86 -9.72 -1.15
CA ARG A 182 -10.86 -10.51 -0.43
C ARG A 182 -10.32 -11.85 0.06
N THR A 183 -9.09 -11.87 0.57
CA THR A 183 -8.45 -13.07 1.12
C THR A 183 -8.59 -13.18 2.64
N MET A 184 -9.57 -12.53 3.21
CA MET A 184 -9.76 -12.38 4.66
C MET A 184 -10.09 -13.68 5.37
N GLU A 185 -10.84 -14.58 4.73
CA GLU A 185 -11.15 -15.91 5.28
C GLU A 185 -9.88 -16.73 5.55
N SER A 186 -8.88 -16.61 4.69
CA SER A 186 -7.58 -17.26 4.90
C SER A 186 -6.82 -16.68 6.08
N VAL A 187 -7.00 -15.39 6.36
CA VAL A 187 -6.42 -14.73 7.53
C VAL A 187 -7.06 -15.23 8.82
N GLU A 188 -8.38 -15.33 8.86
CA GLU A 188 -9.11 -15.85 10.02
C GLU A 188 -8.71 -17.30 10.34
N LYS A 189 -8.60 -18.15 9.31
CA LYS A 189 -8.16 -19.53 9.47
C LYS A 189 -6.75 -19.59 10.04
N LYS A 190 -5.81 -18.85 9.47
CA LYS A 190 -4.44 -18.77 9.95
C LYS A 190 -4.35 -18.28 11.39
N TYR A 191 -5.13 -17.25 11.72
CA TYR A 191 -5.18 -16.71 13.07
C TYR A 191 -5.61 -17.75 14.10
N LYS A 192 -6.68 -18.53 13.79
CA LYS A 192 -7.16 -19.62 14.64
C LYS A 192 -6.11 -20.72 14.85
N GLU A 193 -5.37 -21.06 13.79
CA GLU A 193 -4.33 -22.07 13.83
C GLU A 193 -3.12 -21.61 14.67
N GLU A 194 -2.67 -20.35 14.50
CA GLU A 194 -1.46 -19.82 15.15
C GLU A 194 -1.68 -19.40 16.62
N SER A 195 -2.89 -18.98 16.98
CA SER A 195 -3.17 -18.42 18.30
C SER A 195 -3.77 -19.41 19.31
N ASN A 196 -4.00 -20.66 18.94
CA ASN A 196 -4.83 -21.59 19.71
C ASN A 196 -6.16 -20.96 20.12
N TYR A 197 -6.73 -20.18 19.24
CA TYR A 197 -7.88 -19.35 19.49
C TYR A 197 -9.10 -20.18 19.85
N THR A 198 -9.59 -20.01 21.05
CA THR A 198 -10.67 -20.82 21.64
C THR A 198 -12.07 -20.47 21.15
N GLY A 199 -12.20 -19.62 20.14
CA GLY A 199 -13.49 -19.33 19.52
C GLY A 199 -14.22 -18.09 20.02
N ASP A 200 -13.58 -17.21 20.77
CA ASP A 200 -14.18 -15.92 21.11
C ASP A 200 -14.30 -15.05 19.86
N LYS A 201 -15.48 -15.03 19.29
CA LYS A 201 -15.82 -14.32 18.05
C LYS A 201 -15.68 -12.80 18.17
N SER A 202 -15.70 -12.24 19.39
CA SER A 202 -15.57 -10.80 19.60
C SER A 202 -14.20 -10.28 19.15
N ILE A 203 -13.16 -11.06 19.34
CA ILE A 203 -11.81 -10.70 18.94
C ILE A 203 -11.67 -10.64 17.42
N LEU A 204 -12.30 -11.54 16.68
CA LEU A 204 -12.26 -11.55 15.22
C LEU A 204 -13.01 -10.36 14.61
N LEU A 205 -14.05 -9.89 15.24
CA LEU A 205 -14.83 -8.73 14.79
C LEU A 205 -14.07 -7.42 14.99
N GLU A 206 -13.29 -7.34 16.03
CA GLU A 206 -12.45 -6.17 16.29
C GLU A 206 -11.26 -6.07 15.36
N VAL A 207 -10.85 -7.15 14.70
CA VAL A 207 -9.68 -7.26 13.84
C VAL A 207 -9.88 -6.69 12.44
N GLY A 208 -10.77 -5.78 12.26
CA GLY A 208 -10.67 -4.99 11.04
C GLY A 208 -11.89 -4.93 10.15
N TYR A 209 -12.99 -5.50 10.56
CA TYR A 209 -14.20 -5.45 9.75
C TYR A 209 -15.16 -4.31 10.11
N GLY A 210 -14.76 -3.36 10.94
CA GLY A 210 -15.75 -2.44 11.51
C GLY A 210 -16.95 -3.26 12.00
N LEU A 211 -17.47 -3.06 13.14
CA LEU A 211 -18.57 -3.82 13.73
C LEU A 211 -19.57 -4.30 12.68
N ILE A 212 -19.35 -5.49 12.12
CA ILE A 212 -20.43 -6.23 11.49
C ILE A 212 -21.22 -6.76 12.69
N PRO A 213 -22.48 -6.37 12.87
CA PRO A 213 -23.27 -6.95 13.94
C PRO A 213 -23.23 -8.45 13.76
N LEU A 214 -22.82 -9.18 14.77
CA LEU A 214 -23.03 -10.61 14.83
C LEU A 214 -24.53 -10.84 14.65
N VAL A 215 -24.90 -11.35 13.51
CA VAL A 215 -26.16 -12.08 13.43
C VAL A 215 -25.91 -13.30 14.30
N GLU A 216 -26.44 -13.27 15.48
CA GLU A 216 -26.55 -14.46 16.32
C GLU A 216 -27.19 -15.52 15.44
N SER A 217 -26.40 -16.43 14.91
CA SER A 217 -26.94 -17.67 14.38
C SER A 217 -27.31 -18.50 15.57
N ILE A 218 -28.59 -18.55 15.79
CA ILE A 218 -29.30 -19.53 16.60
C ILE A 218 -28.81 -20.94 16.32
#